data_acb5ea2a56b2fc6ff3e2c4a869fa7a22
#
_entry.id   acb5ea2a56b2fc6ff3e2c4a869fa7a22
#
_cell.length_a   1.000
_cell.length_b   1.000
_cell.length_c   1.000
_cell.angle_alpha   90.00
_cell.angle_beta   90.00
_cell.angle_gamma   90.00
#
_symmetry.space_group_name_H-M   'P 1'
#
loop_
_entity.id
_entity.type
_entity.pdbx_description
1 polymer ?
#
loop_
_entity_poly.entity_id
_entity_poly.type
_entity_poly.pdbx_seq_one_letter_code
_entity_poly.pdbx_strand_id
1 'polypeptide(L)'
;MAEQQDQNREQRVLAALDTEHVGFVNLEFTDVVGMAKCVTIPVKQFPDCLTHGKWFDGSASEGFARVAESDMYLFPDLDTFAILPENVQPQAIGRDKSYVDSIADGDIVARVICDVRTPDGERFDGDPRATLLRALDIARAMGYQFLVAPELEFFLLQLKDKTPTPLPHDQGGYYDLSTDLAATLRRQMVQALQQMGIKIEVSHHEVAAGQHELDFETSDARHIADGLMTAKYVLKAIAAQHDLYATFLPKPFHGVNGSGLHIHQQLLSLTTGQNAFVDEQGEYGLSAIAGYFIAGQLAHARAMCAILAPLVNSYKRLVSGYEAPVLVNWGRVNREALIRIPRPSSNRQLSARIELRCSDPSCNPYLALAVMLRAGLDGIQRKLPLPPAMDESLFLHDENERLHRSSPPLPATLGEALDALSEDTLIRETLGDSIYEGFIEAKSIEWKEYREQVHAWELERYLPVF
;
A
#
# COMPACT_ATOMS: atom_id res chain seq x y z
N MET A 1 -1.60 16.81 -29.42
CA MET A 1 -2.72 16.09 -28.78
C MET A 1 -2.54 16.02 -27.27
N ALA A 2 -1.37 15.67 -26.73
CA ALA A 2 -1.10 15.64 -25.28
C ALA A 2 -1.23 17.04 -24.65
N GLU A 3 -0.56 18.05 -25.20
CA GLU A 3 -0.67 19.45 -24.70
C GLU A 3 -2.12 19.98 -24.65
N GLN A 4 -2.93 19.64 -25.65
CA GLN A 4 -4.35 20.05 -25.69
C GLN A 4 -5.19 19.32 -24.62
N GLN A 5 -4.83 18.06 -24.29
CA GLN A 5 -5.48 17.30 -23.23
C GLN A 5 -5.11 17.87 -21.86
N ASP A 6 -3.87 18.28 -21.65
CA ASP A 6 -3.39 18.87 -20.41
C ASP A 6 -4.02 20.24 -20.18
N GLN A 7 -4.10 21.09 -21.18
CA GLN A 7 -4.80 22.38 -21.11
C GLN A 7 -6.30 22.22 -20.78
N ASN A 8 -6.96 21.25 -21.41
CA ASN A 8 -8.38 20.96 -21.12
C ASN A 8 -8.58 20.44 -19.68
N ARG A 9 -7.61 19.72 -19.14
CA ARG A 9 -7.64 19.21 -17.77
C ARG A 9 -7.46 20.35 -16.78
N GLU A 10 -6.46 21.20 -16.99
CA GLU A 10 -6.20 22.39 -16.19
C GLU A 10 -7.44 23.27 -16.11
N GLN A 11 -8.05 23.60 -17.26
CA GLN A 11 -9.28 24.40 -17.31
C GLN A 11 -10.43 23.77 -16.52
N ARG A 12 -10.61 22.46 -16.60
CA ARG A 12 -11.65 21.76 -15.82
C ARG A 12 -11.40 21.82 -14.32
N VAL A 13 -10.15 21.66 -13.89
CA VAL A 13 -9.79 21.75 -12.47
C VAL A 13 -10.00 23.17 -11.94
N LEU A 14 -9.54 24.19 -12.66
CA LEU A 14 -9.73 25.58 -12.27
C LEU A 14 -11.22 25.97 -12.22
N ALA A 15 -12.01 25.51 -13.17
CA ALA A 15 -13.47 25.73 -13.15
C ALA A 15 -14.15 25.01 -11.97
N ALA A 16 -13.72 23.79 -11.62
CA ALA A 16 -14.25 23.06 -10.46
C ALA A 16 -13.91 23.80 -9.15
N LEU A 17 -12.70 24.31 -9.00
CA LEU A 17 -12.30 25.10 -7.83
C LEU A 17 -13.17 26.34 -7.61
N ASP A 18 -13.53 27.02 -8.71
CA ASP A 18 -14.40 28.21 -8.66
C ASP A 18 -15.87 27.84 -8.39
N THR A 19 -16.40 26.84 -9.11
CA THR A 19 -17.81 26.41 -9.00
C THR A 19 -18.14 25.90 -7.60
N GLU A 20 -17.24 25.15 -6.99
CA GLU A 20 -17.41 24.56 -5.66
C GLU A 20 -16.89 25.44 -4.53
N HIS A 21 -16.54 26.70 -4.84
CA HIS A 21 -16.08 27.69 -3.87
C HIS A 21 -14.93 27.22 -2.98
N VAL A 22 -13.98 26.51 -3.55
CA VAL A 22 -12.81 25.96 -2.84
C VAL A 22 -11.95 27.11 -2.31
N GLY A 23 -11.62 27.09 -1.02
CA GLY A 23 -10.75 28.09 -0.39
C GLY A 23 -9.29 27.69 -0.34
N PHE A 24 -9.03 26.39 -0.20
CA PHE A 24 -7.68 25.87 -0.02
C PHE A 24 -7.44 24.62 -0.86
N VAL A 25 -6.18 24.43 -1.27
CA VAL A 25 -5.73 23.21 -1.96
C VAL A 25 -4.60 22.58 -1.17
N ASN A 26 -4.78 21.31 -0.82
CA ASN A 26 -3.76 20.45 -0.23
C ASN A 26 -2.87 19.88 -1.33
N LEU A 27 -1.59 20.18 -1.27
CA LEU A 27 -0.53 19.60 -2.09
C LEU A 27 0.03 18.41 -1.31
N GLU A 28 -0.35 17.21 -1.70
CA GLU A 28 -0.02 15.97 -0.98
C GLU A 28 1.17 15.26 -1.61
N PHE A 29 2.04 14.70 -0.80
CA PHE A 29 3.16 13.84 -1.22
C PHE A 29 3.45 12.80 -0.14
N THR A 30 4.36 11.87 -0.39
CA THR A 30 4.63 10.76 0.52
C THR A 30 6.13 10.67 0.82
N ASP A 31 6.50 10.51 2.10
CA ASP A 31 7.88 10.26 2.47
C ASP A 31 8.31 8.80 2.26
N VAL A 32 9.59 8.50 2.47
CA VAL A 32 10.17 7.16 2.24
C VAL A 32 9.51 6.08 3.09
N VAL A 33 9.13 6.40 4.33
CA VAL A 33 8.48 5.43 5.22
C VAL A 33 6.97 5.27 4.97
N GLY A 34 6.41 5.97 3.98
CA GLY A 34 4.99 5.82 3.57
C GLY A 34 4.02 6.70 4.34
N MET A 35 4.50 7.80 4.96
CA MET A 35 3.64 8.78 5.60
C MET A 35 3.20 9.84 4.58
N ALA A 36 1.89 10.08 4.50
CA ALA A 36 1.36 11.19 3.71
C ALA A 36 1.74 12.53 4.37
N LYS A 37 2.27 13.43 3.57
CA LYS A 37 2.63 14.82 3.93
C LYS A 37 1.78 15.78 3.12
N CYS A 38 1.61 17.00 3.61
CA CYS A 38 0.77 17.99 2.97
C CYS A 38 1.30 19.40 3.17
N VAL A 39 1.27 20.20 2.09
CA VAL A 39 1.41 21.65 2.13
C VAL A 39 0.08 22.25 1.65
N THR A 40 -0.60 23.01 2.51
CA THR A 40 -1.87 23.66 2.15
C THR A 40 -1.61 25.08 1.62
N ILE A 41 -2.20 25.40 0.47
CA ILE A 41 -2.13 26.73 -0.13
C ILE A 41 -3.52 27.34 -0.32
N PRO A 42 -3.68 28.68 -0.21
CA PRO A 42 -4.89 29.35 -0.65
C PRO A 42 -5.13 29.09 -2.15
N VAL A 43 -6.39 28.86 -2.54
CA VAL A 43 -6.76 28.53 -3.93
C VAL A 43 -6.21 29.51 -4.96
N LYS A 44 -6.11 30.80 -4.61
CA LYS A 44 -5.57 31.88 -5.48
C LYS A 44 -4.11 31.64 -5.89
N GLN A 45 -3.34 30.83 -5.14
CA GLN A 45 -1.96 30.50 -5.47
C GLN A 45 -1.86 29.25 -6.36
N PHE A 46 -2.95 28.51 -6.56
CA PHE A 46 -2.92 27.23 -7.27
C PHE A 46 -2.53 27.37 -8.76
N PRO A 47 -3.02 28.37 -9.53
CA PRO A 47 -2.59 28.57 -10.92
C PRO A 47 -1.08 28.80 -11.06
N ASP A 48 -0.48 29.57 -10.15
CA ASP A 48 0.98 29.78 -10.13
C ASP A 48 1.74 28.48 -9.78
N CYS A 49 1.18 27.69 -8.86
CA CYS A 49 1.73 26.39 -8.48
C CYS A 49 1.75 25.39 -9.64
N LEU A 50 0.78 25.44 -10.57
CA LEU A 50 0.77 24.57 -11.76
C LEU A 50 1.96 24.86 -12.70
N THR A 51 2.35 26.14 -12.78
CA THR A 51 3.41 26.58 -13.68
C THR A 51 4.80 26.44 -13.07
N HIS A 52 4.95 26.84 -11.80
CA HIS A 52 6.26 26.99 -11.14
C HIS A 52 6.51 25.98 -10.02
N GLY A 53 5.52 25.15 -9.70
CA GLY A 53 5.56 24.30 -8.51
C GLY A 53 5.42 25.12 -7.21
N LYS A 54 5.35 24.43 -6.07
CA LYS A 54 5.34 25.04 -4.75
C LYS A 54 6.57 24.61 -3.96
N TRP A 55 7.40 25.59 -3.62
CA TRP A 55 8.55 25.38 -2.76
C TRP A 55 8.14 24.84 -1.38
N PHE A 56 8.93 23.90 -0.84
CA PHE A 56 8.86 23.44 0.54
C PHE A 56 10.25 23.00 1.02
N ASP A 57 10.44 22.97 2.34
CA ASP A 57 11.67 22.46 2.96
C ASP A 57 11.59 20.94 3.10
N GLY A 58 12.35 20.22 2.28
CA GLY A 58 12.42 18.76 2.28
C GLY A 58 13.20 18.17 3.46
N SER A 59 14.02 18.96 4.17
CA SER A 59 14.86 18.46 5.27
C SER A 59 14.07 17.98 6.49
N ALA A 60 12.83 18.43 6.64
CA ALA A 60 11.93 18.05 7.73
C ALA A 60 11.20 16.73 7.51
N SER A 61 11.35 16.09 6.34
CA SER A 61 10.66 14.84 6.01
C SER A 61 11.56 13.64 6.26
N GLU A 62 11.06 12.67 7.02
CA GLU A 62 11.81 11.47 7.40
C GLU A 62 12.19 10.65 6.15
N GLY A 63 13.47 10.32 6.01
CA GLY A 63 13.98 9.61 4.83
C GLY A 63 14.17 10.48 3.58
N PHE A 64 13.75 11.76 3.55
CA PHE A 64 14.10 12.69 2.49
C PHE A 64 15.55 13.17 2.60
N ALA A 65 16.35 12.41 3.24
CA ALA A 65 17.78 12.53 3.43
C ALA A 65 18.25 13.95 3.84
N ARG A 66 19.25 13.96 4.61
CA ARG A 66 20.21 15.04 4.78
C ARG A 66 20.86 15.43 3.44
N VAL A 67 20.01 15.75 2.45
CA VAL A 67 20.47 16.28 1.17
C VAL A 67 21.06 17.65 1.47
N ALA A 68 22.22 17.94 0.89
CA ALA A 68 22.86 19.26 1.00
C ALA A 68 21.95 20.39 0.48
N GLU A 69 20.89 20.05 -0.24
CA GLU A 69 19.82 20.93 -0.73
C GLU A 69 18.51 20.52 -0.09
N SER A 70 17.96 21.38 0.76
CA SER A 70 16.64 21.19 1.39
C SER A 70 15.48 21.76 0.56
N ASP A 71 15.79 22.61 -0.41
CA ASP A 71 14.80 23.31 -1.22
C ASP A 71 14.23 22.39 -2.30
N MET A 72 12.96 22.00 -2.14
CA MET A 72 12.25 21.11 -3.07
C MET A 72 10.97 21.79 -3.57
N TYR A 73 10.44 21.26 -4.66
CA TYR A 73 9.22 21.78 -5.29
C TYR A 73 8.17 20.67 -5.46
N LEU A 74 6.92 21.00 -5.13
CA LEU A 74 5.75 20.16 -5.36
C LEU A 74 5.09 20.58 -6.67
N PHE A 75 5.00 19.65 -7.63
CA PHE A 75 4.30 19.85 -8.90
C PHE A 75 3.03 19.02 -8.93
N PRO A 76 1.84 19.65 -8.98
CA PRO A 76 0.55 18.94 -8.93
C PRO A 76 0.34 18.01 -10.12
N ASP A 77 -0.08 16.75 -9.85
CA ASP A 77 -0.60 15.83 -10.86
C ASP A 77 -2.12 15.97 -10.91
N LEU A 78 -2.63 16.69 -11.91
CA LEU A 78 -4.05 16.99 -12.05
C LEU A 78 -4.96 15.77 -12.26
N ASP A 79 -4.41 14.59 -12.59
CA ASP A 79 -5.16 13.33 -12.63
C ASP A 79 -5.62 12.89 -11.23
N THR A 80 -4.99 13.39 -10.19
CA THR A 80 -5.27 13.03 -8.80
C THR A 80 -6.14 14.07 -8.07
N PHE A 81 -6.51 15.17 -8.78
CA PHE A 81 -7.32 16.23 -8.20
C PHE A 81 -8.68 15.68 -7.70
N ALA A 82 -9.02 16.05 -6.48
CA ALA A 82 -10.33 15.78 -5.90
C ALA A 82 -10.72 16.87 -4.88
N ILE A 83 -11.99 17.22 -4.83
CA ILE A 83 -12.55 17.99 -3.72
C ILE A 83 -12.79 17.01 -2.59
N LEU A 84 -12.33 17.33 -1.38
CA LEU A 84 -12.54 16.44 -0.24
C LEU A 84 -14.04 16.32 0.08
N PRO A 85 -14.60 15.11 0.21
CA PRO A 85 -15.97 14.92 0.63
C PRO A 85 -16.25 15.60 1.97
N GLU A 86 -17.49 16.05 2.21
CA GLU A 86 -17.89 16.78 3.41
C GLU A 86 -17.42 16.09 4.70
N ASN A 87 -17.59 14.78 4.78
CA ASN A 87 -17.17 13.96 5.92
C ASN A 87 -15.66 13.67 5.98
N VAL A 88 -14.87 14.22 5.07
CA VAL A 88 -13.40 14.10 5.06
C VAL A 88 -12.73 15.48 5.20
N GLN A 89 -13.51 16.56 5.10
CA GLN A 89 -13.00 17.91 5.29
C GLN A 89 -12.32 18.06 6.66
N PRO A 90 -11.22 18.84 6.79
CA PRO A 90 -10.49 19.03 8.05
C PRO A 90 -11.37 19.49 9.22
N GLN A 91 -12.41 20.27 8.95
CA GLN A 91 -13.38 20.73 9.94
C GLN A 91 -14.19 19.59 10.57
N ALA A 92 -14.39 18.48 9.83
CA ALA A 92 -15.13 17.32 10.31
C ALA A 92 -14.32 16.46 11.26
N ILE A 93 -12.99 16.63 11.31
CA ILE A 93 -12.09 15.80 12.09
C ILE A 93 -11.85 16.42 13.47
N GLY A 94 -12.34 15.76 14.53
CA GLY A 94 -12.04 16.12 15.92
C GLY A 94 -12.84 17.27 16.53
N ARG A 95 -13.93 17.73 15.90
CA ARG A 95 -14.83 18.76 16.43
C ARG A 95 -16.13 18.15 16.97
N ASP A 96 -16.74 18.87 17.94
CA ASP A 96 -18.08 18.58 18.46
C ASP A 96 -19.09 18.65 17.31
N LYS A 97 -19.98 17.66 17.20
CA LYS A 97 -21.00 17.52 16.13
C LYS A 97 -21.90 18.77 15.98
N SER A 98 -21.95 19.65 17.00
CA SER A 98 -22.72 20.90 16.96
C SER A 98 -22.09 21.99 16.09
N TYR A 99 -20.87 21.81 15.60
CA TYR A 99 -20.13 22.84 14.82
C TYR A 99 -20.14 22.61 13.29
N VAL A 100 -20.74 21.51 12.82
CA VAL A 100 -20.74 21.10 11.41
C VAL A 100 -21.83 21.83 10.59
N ASP A 101 -22.66 22.65 11.22
CA ASP A 101 -23.86 23.22 10.58
C ASP A 101 -23.62 24.38 9.60
N SER A 102 -22.37 24.78 9.35
CA SER A 102 -22.04 25.70 8.24
C SER A 102 -20.56 25.62 7.86
N ILE A 103 -20.22 24.92 6.80
CA ILE A 103 -18.98 25.17 6.07
C ILE A 103 -19.11 26.57 5.48
N ALA A 104 -18.33 27.54 5.99
CA ALA A 104 -18.35 28.88 5.46
C ALA A 104 -17.81 28.88 4.01
N ASP A 105 -18.32 29.80 3.17
CA ASP A 105 -17.76 30.04 1.83
C ASP A 105 -16.24 30.23 1.95
N GLY A 106 -15.47 29.41 1.21
CA GLY A 106 -14.02 29.43 1.23
C GLY A 106 -13.33 28.49 2.24
N ASP A 107 -14.07 27.69 3.00
CA ASP A 107 -13.51 26.65 3.89
C ASP A 107 -13.41 25.28 3.22
N ILE A 108 -13.95 25.12 2.02
CA ILE A 108 -13.87 23.86 1.25
C ILE A 108 -12.43 23.63 0.82
N VAL A 109 -11.95 22.43 1.06
CA VAL A 109 -10.59 22.00 0.73
C VAL A 109 -10.63 21.00 -0.43
N ALA A 110 -9.84 21.28 -1.47
CA ALA A 110 -9.48 20.29 -2.49
C ALA A 110 -8.09 19.72 -2.19
N ARG A 111 -7.76 18.60 -2.83
CA ARG A 111 -6.43 18.01 -2.73
C ARG A 111 -5.90 17.63 -4.11
N VAL A 112 -4.59 17.54 -4.23
CA VAL A 112 -3.88 16.98 -5.38
C VAL A 112 -2.60 16.33 -4.91
N ILE A 113 -2.27 15.16 -5.47
CA ILE A 113 -0.98 14.53 -5.23
C ILE A 113 0.06 15.17 -6.14
N CYS A 114 1.25 15.41 -5.59
CA CYS A 114 2.32 16.10 -6.27
C CYS A 114 3.51 15.18 -6.52
N ASP A 115 4.18 15.38 -7.64
CA ASP A 115 5.54 14.93 -7.86
C ASP A 115 6.51 15.86 -7.14
N VAL A 116 7.53 15.31 -6.50
CA VAL A 116 8.61 16.09 -5.88
C VAL A 116 9.72 16.30 -6.89
N ARG A 117 10.16 17.56 -7.04
CA ARG A 117 11.25 17.94 -7.94
C ARG A 117 12.32 18.74 -7.22
N THR A 118 13.54 18.66 -7.76
CA THR A 118 14.66 19.51 -7.36
C THR A 118 14.49 20.94 -7.91
N PRO A 119 15.27 21.93 -7.43
CA PRO A 119 15.26 23.29 -7.95
C PRO A 119 15.54 23.40 -9.46
N ASP A 120 16.29 22.45 -10.02
CA ASP A 120 16.59 22.37 -11.45
C ASP A 120 15.43 21.79 -12.28
N GLY A 121 14.31 21.41 -11.62
CA GLY A 121 13.10 20.88 -12.26
C GLY A 121 13.15 19.37 -12.54
N GLU A 122 14.24 18.69 -12.18
CA GLU A 122 14.37 17.23 -12.32
C GLU A 122 13.53 16.51 -11.25
N ARG A 123 13.07 15.30 -11.55
CA ARG A 123 12.41 14.44 -10.56
C ARG A 123 13.36 14.12 -9.42
N PHE A 124 12.90 14.29 -8.19
CA PHE A 124 13.72 13.97 -7.03
C PHE A 124 13.83 12.45 -6.85
N ASP A 125 15.06 11.93 -6.76
CA ASP A 125 15.31 10.50 -6.63
C ASP A 125 14.83 9.91 -5.29
N GLY A 126 14.65 10.74 -4.28
CA GLY A 126 14.07 10.36 -2.99
C GLY A 126 12.54 10.35 -2.95
N ASP A 127 11.86 10.65 -4.07
CA ASP A 127 10.40 10.57 -4.15
C ASP A 127 9.95 9.12 -4.42
N PRO A 128 9.22 8.46 -3.46
CA PRO A 128 8.69 7.12 -3.66
C PRO A 128 7.77 6.99 -4.88
N ARG A 129 6.99 8.03 -5.18
CA ARG A 129 6.11 8.06 -6.35
C ARG A 129 6.93 8.04 -7.65
N ALA A 130 8.02 8.78 -7.71
CA ALA A 130 8.94 8.76 -8.85
C ALA A 130 9.59 7.37 -9.04
N THR A 131 9.87 6.65 -7.94
CA THR A 131 10.39 5.27 -8.01
C THR A 131 9.40 4.32 -8.69
N LEU A 132 8.12 4.38 -8.34
CA LEU A 132 7.10 3.60 -9.04
C LEU A 132 7.01 3.98 -10.52
N LEU A 133 7.02 5.27 -10.84
CA LEU A 133 6.98 5.73 -12.24
C LEU A 133 8.15 5.19 -13.06
N ARG A 134 9.38 5.19 -12.52
CA ARG A 134 10.55 4.57 -13.16
C ARG A 134 10.35 3.07 -13.44
N ALA A 135 9.79 2.33 -12.46
CA ALA A 135 9.48 0.91 -12.64
C ALA A 135 8.42 0.67 -13.72
N LEU A 136 7.38 1.51 -13.77
CA LEU A 136 6.35 1.45 -14.80
C LEU A 136 6.88 1.79 -16.20
N ASP A 137 7.81 2.74 -16.31
CA ASP A 137 8.47 3.06 -17.58
C ASP A 137 9.31 1.88 -18.11
N ILE A 138 9.97 1.13 -17.22
CA ILE A 138 10.69 -0.10 -17.60
C ILE A 138 9.70 -1.17 -18.10
N ALA A 139 8.57 -1.37 -17.40
CA ALA A 139 7.55 -2.31 -17.86
C ALA A 139 7.00 -1.92 -19.24
N ARG A 140 6.74 -0.63 -19.44
CA ARG A 140 6.25 -0.09 -20.73
C ARG A 140 7.29 -0.29 -21.86
N ALA A 141 8.57 -0.08 -21.58
CA ALA A 141 9.66 -0.35 -22.53
C ALA A 141 9.76 -1.84 -22.89
N MET A 142 9.37 -2.75 -21.98
CA MET A 142 9.26 -4.18 -22.23
C MET A 142 7.95 -4.59 -22.91
N GLY A 143 7.05 -3.64 -23.21
CA GLY A 143 5.77 -3.89 -23.88
C GLY A 143 4.62 -4.26 -22.95
N TYR A 144 4.70 -3.93 -21.65
CA TYR A 144 3.69 -4.26 -20.67
C TYR A 144 3.12 -3.04 -19.94
N GLN A 145 1.84 -3.11 -19.60
CA GLN A 145 1.20 -2.27 -18.58
C GLN A 145 0.97 -3.12 -17.33
N PHE A 146 1.31 -2.58 -16.17
CA PHE A 146 1.13 -3.23 -14.88
C PHE A 146 -0.20 -2.81 -14.25
N LEU A 147 -1.09 -3.78 -14.06
CA LEU A 147 -2.39 -3.61 -13.44
C LEU A 147 -2.42 -4.35 -12.11
N VAL A 148 -3.00 -3.71 -11.09
CA VAL A 148 -3.08 -4.27 -9.74
C VAL A 148 -4.46 -4.03 -9.11
N ALA A 149 -4.84 -4.90 -8.18
CA ALA A 149 -6.03 -4.77 -7.34
C ALA A 149 -5.64 -5.18 -5.91
N PRO A 150 -5.51 -4.24 -4.97
CA PRO A 150 -5.23 -4.54 -3.58
C PRO A 150 -6.49 -4.93 -2.80
N GLU A 151 -6.30 -5.80 -1.82
CA GLU A 151 -7.21 -6.08 -0.70
C GLU A 151 -6.62 -5.38 0.53
N LEU A 152 -7.28 -4.32 1.01
CA LEU A 152 -6.80 -3.51 2.12
C LEU A 152 -7.51 -3.89 3.42
N GLU A 153 -6.82 -4.62 4.28
CA GLU A 153 -7.33 -4.97 5.60
C GLU A 153 -6.95 -3.92 6.66
N PHE A 154 -7.84 -3.70 7.62
CA PHE A 154 -7.62 -2.78 8.74
C PHE A 154 -8.49 -3.14 9.94
N PHE A 155 -8.12 -2.62 11.12
CA PHE A 155 -8.94 -2.77 12.33
C PHE A 155 -9.59 -1.45 12.71
N LEU A 156 -10.81 -1.54 13.25
CA LEU A 156 -11.49 -0.47 13.97
C LEU A 156 -11.38 -0.74 15.47
N LEU A 157 -10.75 0.19 16.18
CA LEU A 157 -10.54 0.12 17.62
C LEU A 157 -11.44 1.12 18.34
N GLN A 158 -11.80 0.79 19.58
CA GLN A 158 -12.49 1.70 20.47
C GLN A 158 -11.55 2.82 20.92
N LEU A 159 -12.08 4.03 21.08
CA LEU A 159 -11.41 5.15 21.72
C LEU A 159 -11.86 5.26 23.17
N LYS A 160 -10.89 5.51 24.06
CA LYS A 160 -11.17 5.92 25.45
C LYS A 160 -10.44 7.25 25.67
N ASP A 161 -11.19 8.28 26.04
CA ASP A 161 -10.66 9.63 26.25
C ASP A 161 -9.82 10.12 25.02
N LYS A 162 -10.31 9.87 23.80
CA LYS A 162 -9.67 10.16 22.52
C LYS A 162 -8.36 9.39 22.27
N THR A 163 -8.04 8.40 23.10
CA THR A 163 -6.86 7.53 22.95
C THR A 163 -7.28 6.17 22.40
N PRO A 164 -6.62 5.63 21.34
CA PRO A 164 -6.88 4.27 20.87
C PRO A 164 -6.63 3.24 21.97
N THR A 165 -7.60 2.34 22.15
CA THR A 165 -7.46 1.22 23.09
C THR A 165 -7.20 -0.07 22.31
N PRO A 166 -6.53 -1.08 22.90
CA PRO A 166 -6.36 -2.37 22.26
C PRO A 166 -7.66 -3.23 22.39
N LEU A 167 -8.80 -2.63 22.05
CA LEU A 167 -10.11 -3.28 22.09
C LEU A 167 -10.76 -3.16 20.71
N PRO A 168 -11.21 -4.28 20.10
CA PRO A 168 -11.91 -4.25 18.83
C PRO A 168 -13.26 -3.52 18.98
N HIS A 169 -13.70 -2.93 17.88
CA HIS A 169 -14.97 -2.22 17.80
C HIS A 169 -16.17 -3.13 18.04
N ASP A 170 -16.13 -4.36 17.52
CA ASP A 170 -17.18 -5.36 17.59
C ASP A 170 -16.61 -6.76 17.84
N GLN A 171 -17.51 -7.75 17.77
CA GLN A 171 -17.21 -9.18 17.90
C GLN A 171 -17.64 -9.95 16.64
N GLY A 172 -17.79 -9.26 15.51
CA GLY A 172 -18.09 -9.86 14.22
C GLY A 172 -17.01 -10.80 13.74
N GLY A 173 -17.34 -11.63 12.76
CA GLY A 173 -16.45 -12.54 12.05
C GLY A 173 -16.68 -12.46 10.55
N TYR A 174 -16.01 -13.34 9.82
CA TYR A 174 -15.94 -13.32 8.36
C TYR A 174 -17.34 -13.36 7.71
N TYR A 175 -17.69 -12.30 6.97
CA TYR A 175 -18.98 -12.10 6.29
C TYR A 175 -20.20 -12.02 7.20
N ASP A 176 -20.03 -11.81 8.49
CA ASP A 176 -21.17 -11.65 9.41
C ASP A 176 -22.03 -10.45 9.00
N LEU A 177 -23.33 -10.62 9.10
CA LEU A 177 -24.30 -9.57 8.78
C LEU A 177 -24.84 -8.86 10.04
N SER A 178 -25.17 -9.62 11.07
CA SER A 178 -25.86 -9.10 12.26
C SER A 178 -24.91 -8.61 13.34
N THR A 179 -23.71 -9.15 13.41
CA THR A 179 -22.68 -8.81 14.39
C THR A 179 -21.67 -7.78 13.86
N ASP A 180 -21.71 -7.50 12.57
CA ASP A 180 -20.93 -6.44 11.91
C ASP A 180 -21.50 -5.06 12.22
N LEU A 181 -20.98 -4.41 13.24
CA LEU A 181 -21.42 -3.08 13.65
C LEU A 181 -20.89 -1.94 12.77
N ALA A 182 -19.92 -2.22 11.90
CA ALA A 182 -19.30 -1.22 11.02
C ALA A 182 -19.83 -1.20 9.58
N ALA A 183 -20.83 -2.01 9.22
CA ALA A 183 -21.36 -2.08 7.86
C ALA A 183 -21.79 -0.72 7.29
N THR A 184 -22.42 0.14 8.10
CA THR A 184 -22.79 1.51 7.68
C THR A 184 -21.58 2.40 7.54
N LEU A 185 -20.63 2.31 8.46
CA LEU A 185 -19.39 3.06 8.43
C LEU A 185 -18.56 2.73 7.20
N ARG A 186 -18.40 1.44 6.86
CA ARG A 186 -17.71 1.03 5.63
C ARG A 186 -18.39 1.57 4.37
N ARG A 187 -19.73 1.61 4.31
CA ARG A 187 -20.44 2.25 3.18
C ARG A 187 -20.11 3.73 3.05
N GLN A 188 -19.99 4.47 4.15
CA GLN A 188 -19.57 5.88 4.12
C GLN A 188 -18.12 6.02 3.62
N MET A 189 -17.22 5.13 4.07
CA MET A 189 -15.83 5.07 3.59
C MET A 189 -15.77 4.82 2.08
N VAL A 190 -16.50 3.82 1.58
CA VAL A 190 -16.58 3.51 0.15
C VAL A 190 -17.14 4.68 -0.65
N GLN A 191 -18.21 5.32 -0.19
CA GLN A 191 -18.82 6.47 -0.86
C GLN A 191 -17.85 7.66 -0.95
N ALA A 192 -17.12 7.96 0.13
CA ALA A 192 -16.13 9.02 0.14
C ALA A 192 -14.97 8.73 -0.84
N LEU A 193 -14.48 7.49 -0.87
CA LEU A 193 -13.45 7.07 -1.83
C LEU A 193 -13.94 7.18 -3.29
N GLN A 194 -15.18 6.77 -3.57
CA GLN A 194 -15.78 6.87 -4.90
C GLN A 194 -15.93 8.33 -5.36
N GLN A 195 -16.30 9.25 -4.46
CA GLN A 195 -16.35 10.69 -4.77
C GLN A 195 -14.97 11.25 -5.13
N MET A 196 -13.90 10.64 -4.62
CA MET A 196 -12.51 10.99 -4.96
C MET A 196 -11.95 10.18 -6.13
N GLY A 197 -12.80 9.47 -6.89
CA GLY A 197 -12.41 8.70 -8.07
C GLY A 197 -11.77 7.34 -7.78
N ILE A 198 -11.75 6.89 -6.52
CA ILE A 198 -11.19 5.60 -6.11
C ILE A 198 -12.30 4.55 -6.07
N LYS A 199 -12.17 3.50 -6.86
CA LYS A 199 -13.19 2.48 -7.00
C LYS A 199 -12.93 1.29 -6.11
N ILE A 200 -13.93 0.94 -5.30
CA ILE A 200 -13.95 -0.23 -4.42
C ILE A 200 -14.94 -1.24 -5.00
N GLU A 201 -14.48 -2.48 -5.18
CA GLU A 201 -15.26 -3.60 -5.72
C GLU A 201 -16.06 -4.30 -4.62
N VAL A 202 -15.41 -4.57 -3.46
CA VAL A 202 -16.02 -5.28 -2.34
C VAL A 202 -15.66 -4.61 -1.01
N SER A 203 -16.54 -4.74 -0.02
CA SER A 203 -16.23 -4.41 1.37
C SER A 203 -16.94 -5.36 2.32
N HIS A 204 -16.23 -5.93 3.28
CA HIS A 204 -16.80 -6.88 4.23
C HIS A 204 -16.11 -6.83 5.59
N HIS A 205 -16.72 -7.53 6.58
CA HIS A 205 -16.09 -7.85 7.85
C HIS A 205 -15.11 -9.02 7.66
N GLU A 206 -13.92 -8.90 8.23
CA GLU A 206 -12.87 -9.90 8.17
C GLU A 206 -12.96 -10.93 9.33
N VAL A 207 -12.00 -11.88 9.39
CA VAL A 207 -12.01 -13.01 10.31
C VAL A 207 -11.94 -12.57 11.78
N ALA A 208 -11.06 -11.61 12.08
CA ALA A 208 -10.87 -11.17 13.46
C ALA A 208 -11.90 -10.11 13.87
N ALA A 209 -12.30 -10.11 15.13
CA ALA A 209 -13.18 -9.10 15.72
C ALA A 209 -12.64 -7.69 15.44
N GLY A 210 -13.52 -6.80 14.94
CA GLY A 210 -13.16 -5.43 14.56
C GLY A 210 -12.28 -5.30 13.33
N GLN A 211 -12.07 -6.39 12.55
CA GLN A 211 -11.28 -6.37 11.32
C GLN A 211 -12.19 -6.23 10.10
N HIS A 212 -11.76 -5.42 9.16
CA HIS A 212 -12.51 -5.08 7.94
C HIS A 212 -11.59 -5.08 6.74
N GLU A 213 -12.18 -5.27 5.53
CA GLU A 213 -11.48 -5.28 4.26
C GLU A 213 -12.20 -4.45 3.22
N LEU A 214 -11.41 -3.79 2.37
CA LEU A 214 -11.83 -3.10 1.16
C LEU A 214 -11.00 -3.62 -0.01
N ASP A 215 -11.68 -4.21 -1.01
CA ASP A 215 -11.08 -4.67 -2.26
C ASP A 215 -11.21 -3.59 -3.32
N PHE A 216 -10.10 -3.18 -3.89
CA PHE A 216 -10.07 -2.17 -4.94
C PHE A 216 -10.33 -2.80 -6.30
N GLU A 217 -11.06 -2.10 -7.19
CA GLU A 217 -11.13 -2.49 -8.60
C GLU A 217 -9.74 -2.49 -9.23
N THR A 218 -9.49 -3.46 -10.14
CA THR A 218 -8.24 -3.52 -10.90
C THR A 218 -8.00 -2.24 -11.69
N SER A 219 -6.85 -1.62 -11.51
CA SER A 219 -6.45 -0.40 -12.22
C SER A 219 -4.93 -0.32 -12.44
N ASP A 220 -4.49 0.75 -13.11
CA ASP A 220 -3.07 1.09 -13.24
C ASP A 220 -2.41 1.26 -11.87
N ALA A 221 -1.19 0.75 -11.73
CA ALA A 221 -0.50 0.68 -10.44
C ALA A 221 -0.22 2.06 -9.83
N ARG A 222 -0.01 3.13 -10.64
CA ARG A 222 0.13 4.49 -10.12
C ARG A 222 -1.17 4.95 -9.46
N HIS A 223 -2.30 4.80 -10.17
CA HIS A 223 -3.61 5.18 -9.65
C HIS A 223 -3.97 4.41 -8.36
N ILE A 224 -3.63 3.13 -8.31
CA ILE A 224 -3.84 2.30 -7.10
C ILE A 224 -2.95 2.76 -5.94
N ALA A 225 -1.66 3.07 -6.17
CA ALA A 225 -0.78 3.56 -5.11
C ALA A 225 -1.28 4.90 -4.54
N ASP A 226 -1.66 5.83 -5.41
CA ASP A 226 -2.28 7.11 -5.06
C ASP A 226 -3.58 6.88 -4.24
N GLY A 227 -4.40 5.91 -4.69
CA GLY A 227 -5.65 5.51 -4.03
C GLY A 227 -5.45 4.88 -2.65
N LEU A 228 -4.45 4.02 -2.47
CA LEU A 228 -4.13 3.41 -1.18
C LEU A 228 -3.67 4.45 -0.14
N MET A 229 -2.84 5.44 -0.56
CA MET A 229 -2.46 6.53 0.33
C MET A 229 -3.67 7.35 0.77
N THR A 230 -4.55 7.67 -0.18
CA THR A 230 -5.79 8.40 0.07
C THR A 230 -6.73 7.61 0.98
N ALA A 231 -6.89 6.30 0.74
CA ALA A 231 -7.78 5.45 1.54
C ALA A 231 -7.38 5.44 3.01
N LYS A 232 -6.09 5.30 3.32
CA LYS A 232 -5.61 5.33 4.72
C LYS A 232 -6.04 6.62 5.45
N TYR A 233 -5.97 7.76 4.78
CA TYR A 233 -6.42 9.04 5.31
C TYR A 233 -7.94 9.09 5.49
N VAL A 234 -8.69 8.77 4.44
CA VAL A 234 -10.17 8.80 4.43
C VAL A 234 -10.76 7.88 5.49
N LEU A 235 -10.25 6.65 5.61
CA LEU A 235 -10.73 5.68 6.58
C LEU A 235 -10.52 6.16 8.02
N LYS A 236 -9.35 6.75 8.31
CA LYS A 236 -9.07 7.35 9.63
C LYS A 236 -9.97 8.54 9.93
N ALA A 237 -10.18 9.42 8.95
CA ALA A 237 -11.01 10.61 9.11
C ALA A 237 -12.47 10.24 9.42
N ILE A 238 -13.04 9.29 8.68
CA ILE A 238 -14.41 8.84 8.87
C ILE A 238 -14.56 8.04 10.18
N ALA A 239 -13.61 7.15 10.51
CA ALA A 239 -13.64 6.43 11.77
C ALA A 239 -13.66 7.38 12.99
N ALA A 240 -12.85 8.44 12.94
CA ALA A 240 -12.78 9.43 14.02
C ALA A 240 -14.11 10.16 14.29
N GLN A 241 -14.95 10.36 13.27
CA GLN A 241 -16.29 10.95 13.42
C GLN A 241 -17.29 10.03 14.16
N HIS A 242 -16.99 8.74 14.20
CA HIS A 242 -17.78 7.74 14.88
C HIS A 242 -17.16 7.29 16.21
N ASP A 243 -16.24 8.08 16.77
CA ASP A 243 -15.52 7.79 18.00
C ASP A 243 -14.74 6.46 17.93
N LEU A 244 -14.24 6.12 16.73
CA LEU A 244 -13.43 4.95 16.44
C LEU A 244 -12.05 5.33 15.91
N TYR A 245 -11.12 4.40 16.01
CA TYR A 245 -9.78 4.54 15.46
C TYR A 245 -9.51 3.47 14.41
N ALA A 246 -9.31 3.86 13.16
CA ALA A 246 -8.85 2.95 12.12
C ALA A 246 -7.33 2.79 12.21
N THR A 247 -6.88 1.54 12.41
CA THR A 247 -5.45 1.20 12.43
C THR A 247 -5.07 0.28 11.29
N PHE A 248 -3.94 0.57 10.69
CA PHE A 248 -3.28 -0.22 9.65
C PHE A 248 -2.07 -0.99 10.22
N LEU A 249 -2.03 -1.18 11.54
CA LEU A 249 -1.00 -1.98 12.21
C LEU A 249 -1.15 -3.46 11.79
N PRO A 250 -0.11 -4.13 11.29
CA PRO A 250 -0.21 -5.50 10.77
C PRO A 250 -0.68 -6.54 11.77
N LYS A 251 -0.34 -6.38 13.06
CA LYS A 251 -0.72 -7.32 14.13
C LYS A 251 -1.07 -6.58 15.42
N PRO A 252 -2.27 -6.00 15.51
CA PRO A 252 -2.68 -5.26 16.73
C PRO A 252 -2.97 -6.17 17.92
N PHE A 253 -3.36 -7.45 17.68
CA PHE A 253 -3.75 -8.38 18.72
C PHE A 253 -2.99 -9.69 18.64
N HIS A 254 -2.63 -10.23 19.81
CA HIS A 254 -2.11 -11.59 19.93
C HIS A 254 -3.23 -12.64 19.75
N GLY A 255 -2.93 -13.76 19.11
CA GLY A 255 -3.81 -14.92 19.03
C GLY A 255 -4.95 -14.83 17.98
N VAL A 256 -5.01 -13.76 17.17
CA VAL A 256 -5.98 -13.59 16.07
C VAL A 256 -5.28 -13.24 14.76
N ASN A 257 -5.98 -13.27 13.62
CA ASN A 257 -5.44 -12.85 12.34
C ASN A 257 -4.96 -11.39 12.39
N GLY A 258 -3.93 -11.07 11.61
CA GLY A 258 -3.46 -9.69 11.43
C GLY A 258 -3.91 -9.14 10.08
N SER A 259 -3.68 -7.85 9.84
CA SER A 259 -4.04 -7.18 8.59
C SER A 259 -2.99 -7.36 7.52
N GLY A 260 -3.41 -7.91 6.37
CA GLY A 260 -2.66 -7.98 5.13
C GLY A 260 -2.98 -6.84 4.18
N LEU A 261 -2.13 -6.67 3.20
CA LEU A 261 -2.38 -5.92 1.98
C LEU A 261 -2.07 -6.85 0.81
N HIS A 262 -3.00 -7.73 0.49
CA HIS A 262 -2.80 -8.67 -0.61
C HIS A 262 -2.85 -7.91 -1.93
N ILE A 263 -1.90 -8.19 -2.83
CA ILE A 263 -1.82 -7.48 -4.11
C ILE A 263 -2.04 -8.46 -5.25
N HIS A 264 -3.21 -8.37 -5.86
CA HIS A 264 -3.47 -9.02 -7.13
C HIS A 264 -2.75 -8.27 -8.25
N GLN A 265 -2.07 -9.01 -9.12
CA GLN A 265 -1.20 -8.47 -10.14
C GLN A 265 -1.44 -9.13 -11.48
N GLN A 266 -1.41 -8.34 -12.55
CA GLN A 266 -1.42 -8.84 -13.94
C GLN A 266 -0.64 -7.89 -14.86
N LEU A 267 -0.13 -8.42 -15.96
CA LEU A 267 0.48 -7.64 -17.03
C LEU A 267 -0.44 -7.63 -18.26
N LEU A 268 -0.72 -6.44 -18.76
CA LEU A 268 -1.40 -6.27 -20.03
C LEU A 268 -0.35 -6.03 -21.13
N SER A 269 -0.42 -6.82 -22.22
CA SER A 269 0.45 -6.60 -23.37
C SER A 269 0.03 -5.33 -24.12
N LEU A 270 0.93 -4.38 -24.27
CA LEU A 270 0.71 -3.13 -25.02
C LEU A 270 0.51 -3.37 -26.52
N THR A 271 1.01 -4.50 -27.03
CA THR A 271 0.90 -4.86 -28.46
C THR A 271 -0.47 -5.45 -28.79
N THR A 272 -1.00 -6.33 -27.92
CA THR A 272 -2.24 -7.08 -28.19
C THR A 272 -3.44 -6.58 -27.38
N GLY A 273 -3.22 -5.80 -26.32
CA GLY A 273 -4.25 -5.41 -25.35
C GLY A 273 -4.77 -6.58 -24.49
N GLN A 274 -4.10 -7.74 -24.52
CA GLN A 274 -4.51 -8.93 -23.81
C GLN A 274 -3.69 -9.13 -22.53
N ASN A 275 -4.28 -9.84 -21.55
CA ASN A 275 -3.60 -10.24 -20.33
C ASN A 275 -2.49 -11.25 -20.65
N ALA A 276 -1.25 -10.84 -20.43
CA ALA A 276 -0.05 -11.63 -20.73
C ALA A 276 0.12 -12.87 -19.84
N PHE A 277 -0.65 -12.98 -18.75
CA PHE A 277 -0.59 -14.12 -17.83
C PHE A 277 -1.46 -15.30 -18.27
N VAL A 278 -2.32 -15.12 -19.30
CA VAL A 278 -3.23 -16.17 -19.76
C VAL A 278 -2.59 -17.06 -20.81
N ASP A 279 -2.65 -18.36 -20.57
CA ASP A 279 -2.48 -19.42 -21.55
C ASP A 279 -3.47 -20.54 -21.21
N GLU A 280 -4.49 -20.76 -22.06
CA GLU A 280 -5.53 -21.77 -21.79
C GLU A 280 -4.99 -23.21 -21.77
N GLN A 281 -3.85 -23.46 -22.40
CA GLN A 281 -3.19 -24.77 -22.43
C GLN A 281 -2.09 -24.90 -21.38
N GLY A 282 -1.72 -23.79 -20.71
CA GLY A 282 -0.72 -23.78 -19.65
C GLY A 282 -1.21 -24.42 -18.37
N GLU A 283 -0.29 -24.90 -17.57
CA GLU A 283 -0.59 -25.40 -16.22
C GLU A 283 -1.26 -24.29 -15.41
N TYR A 284 -2.38 -24.60 -14.74
CA TYR A 284 -3.26 -23.63 -14.06
C TYR A 284 -3.85 -22.52 -14.98
N GLY A 285 -3.70 -22.64 -16.31
CA GLY A 285 -4.09 -21.61 -17.26
C GLY A 285 -3.13 -20.43 -17.33
N LEU A 286 -1.91 -20.60 -16.82
CA LEU A 286 -0.86 -19.59 -16.79
C LEU A 286 0.06 -19.69 -18.00
N SER A 287 0.43 -18.54 -18.54
CA SER A 287 1.45 -18.43 -19.59
C SER A 287 2.86 -18.58 -19.02
N ALA A 288 3.84 -18.81 -19.91
CA ALA A 288 5.25 -18.76 -19.54
C ALA A 288 5.67 -17.41 -18.94
N ILE A 289 5.05 -16.30 -19.39
CA ILE A 289 5.30 -14.95 -18.84
C ILE A 289 4.86 -14.88 -17.38
N ALA A 290 3.68 -15.41 -17.04
CA ALA A 290 3.24 -15.50 -15.64
C ALA A 290 4.21 -16.34 -14.80
N GLY A 291 4.64 -17.49 -15.33
CA GLY A 291 5.62 -18.34 -14.64
C GLY A 291 6.94 -17.63 -14.37
N TYR A 292 7.48 -16.92 -15.34
CA TYR A 292 8.71 -16.14 -15.17
C TYR A 292 8.52 -14.99 -14.17
N PHE A 293 7.38 -14.29 -14.22
CA PHE A 293 7.06 -13.20 -13.32
C PHE A 293 6.98 -13.69 -11.86
N ILE A 294 6.30 -14.80 -11.61
CA ILE A 294 6.23 -15.45 -10.30
C ILE A 294 7.63 -15.84 -9.83
N ALA A 295 8.41 -16.52 -10.68
CA ALA A 295 9.76 -16.95 -10.34
C ALA A 295 10.68 -15.79 -9.97
N GLY A 296 10.54 -14.65 -10.65
CA GLY A 296 11.25 -13.42 -10.31
C GLY A 296 10.87 -12.89 -8.92
N GLN A 297 9.59 -12.79 -8.61
CA GLN A 297 9.14 -12.36 -7.28
C GLN A 297 9.59 -13.34 -6.17
N LEU A 298 9.58 -14.65 -6.42
CA LEU A 298 10.11 -15.63 -5.46
C LEU A 298 11.62 -15.46 -5.24
N ALA A 299 12.39 -15.19 -6.29
CA ALA A 299 13.84 -15.00 -6.20
C ALA A 299 14.24 -13.82 -5.31
N HIS A 300 13.45 -12.75 -5.33
CA HIS A 300 13.70 -11.51 -4.56
C HIS A 300 12.83 -11.38 -3.31
N ALA A 301 12.04 -12.41 -2.97
CA ALA A 301 11.01 -12.34 -1.92
C ALA A 301 11.54 -11.89 -0.56
N ARG A 302 12.70 -12.41 -0.14
CA ARG A 302 13.29 -12.09 1.17
C ARG A 302 13.68 -10.62 1.27
N ALA A 303 14.29 -10.06 0.23
CA ALA A 303 14.65 -8.64 0.16
C ALA A 303 13.41 -7.74 0.07
N MET A 304 12.42 -8.14 -0.75
CA MET A 304 11.16 -7.41 -0.85
C MET A 304 10.44 -7.30 0.50
N CYS A 305 10.54 -8.31 1.39
CA CYS A 305 9.88 -8.26 2.71
C CYS A 305 10.24 -7.01 3.50
N ALA A 306 11.46 -6.47 3.42
CA ALA A 306 11.82 -5.24 4.10
C ALA A 306 10.92 -4.05 3.70
N ILE A 307 10.51 -4.01 2.42
CA ILE A 307 9.66 -2.94 1.85
C ILE A 307 8.17 -3.26 2.02
N LEU A 308 7.78 -4.54 1.89
CA LEU A 308 6.39 -4.99 1.91
C LEU A 308 5.82 -5.18 3.33
N ALA A 309 6.70 -5.45 4.28
CA ALA A 309 6.41 -5.69 5.70
C ALA A 309 7.40 -4.90 6.57
N PRO A 310 7.32 -3.53 6.56
CA PRO A 310 8.42 -2.66 6.95
C PRO A 310 8.52 -2.38 8.46
N LEU A 311 7.65 -2.96 9.28
CA LEU A 311 7.64 -2.74 10.73
C LEU A 311 8.13 -3.97 11.49
N VAL A 312 8.69 -3.77 12.69
CA VAL A 312 8.93 -4.91 13.62
C VAL A 312 7.63 -5.67 13.91
N ASN A 313 6.49 -4.99 13.89
CA ASN A 313 5.18 -5.58 14.09
C ASN A 313 4.72 -6.45 12.89
N SER A 314 5.19 -6.17 11.68
CA SER A 314 4.89 -6.94 10.48
C SER A 314 5.26 -8.43 10.63
N TYR A 315 6.38 -8.72 11.27
CA TYR A 315 6.87 -10.09 11.49
C TYR A 315 6.11 -10.84 12.60
N LYS A 316 5.25 -10.15 13.35
CA LYS A 316 4.28 -10.77 14.25
C LYS A 316 3.01 -11.23 13.51
N ARG A 317 2.78 -10.73 12.29
CA ARG A 317 1.76 -11.23 11.36
C ARG A 317 2.28 -12.41 10.55
N LEU A 318 3.51 -12.35 10.04
CA LEU A 318 4.13 -13.38 9.21
C LEU A 318 4.54 -14.61 10.03
N VAL A 319 3.58 -15.23 10.69
CA VAL A 319 3.73 -16.43 11.50
C VAL A 319 2.72 -17.49 11.08
N SER A 320 3.09 -18.76 11.20
CA SER A 320 2.21 -19.88 10.81
C SER A 320 0.93 -19.89 11.65
N GLY A 321 -0.18 -20.26 11.02
CA GLY A 321 -1.45 -20.46 11.73
C GLY A 321 -2.44 -19.31 11.63
N TYR A 322 -2.15 -18.28 10.86
CA TYR A 322 -3.00 -17.09 10.72
C TYR A 322 -3.17 -16.65 9.26
N GLU A 323 -3.21 -17.60 8.32
CA GLU A 323 -3.36 -17.37 6.88
C GLU A 323 -2.31 -16.41 6.27
N ALA A 324 -1.15 -16.28 6.92
CA ALA A 324 -0.04 -15.46 6.46
C ALA A 324 1.12 -16.33 5.95
N PRO A 325 1.84 -15.90 4.89
CA PRO A 325 2.96 -16.68 4.35
C PRO A 325 4.17 -16.66 5.29
N VAL A 326 4.85 -17.81 5.39
CA VAL A 326 6.10 -17.96 6.14
C VAL A 326 7.23 -18.56 5.29
N LEU A 327 6.91 -19.06 4.10
CA LEU A 327 7.86 -19.65 3.15
C LEU A 327 7.83 -18.95 1.80
N VAL A 328 8.95 -19.00 1.09
CA VAL A 328 9.06 -18.53 -0.29
C VAL A 328 8.54 -19.61 -1.22
N ASN A 329 7.25 -19.59 -1.50
CA ASN A 329 6.57 -20.59 -2.31
C ASN A 329 5.40 -19.95 -3.10
N TRP A 330 4.81 -20.76 -3.96
CA TRP A 330 3.57 -20.40 -4.65
C TRP A 330 2.64 -21.60 -4.73
N GLY A 331 1.36 -21.35 -4.89
CA GLY A 331 0.37 -22.40 -5.03
C GLY A 331 -0.99 -21.83 -5.42
N ARG A 332 -1.97 -22.73 -5.61
CA ARG A 332 -3.30 -22.37 -6.07
C ARG A 332 -4.33 -22.38 -4.94
N VAL A 333 -4.31 -23.42 -4.13
CA VAL A 333 -5.32 -23.65 -3.08
C VAL A 333 -4.81 -23.19 -1.71
N ASN A 334 -3.51 -23.19 -1.53
CA ASN A 334 -2.86 -22.88 -0.26
C ASN A 334 -2.94 -21.38 0.07
N ARG A 335 -3.73 -20.99 1.09
CA ARG A 335 -3.85 -19.62 1.58
C ARG A 335 -2.62 -19.11 2.34
N GLU A 336 -1.69 -20.00 2.70
CA GLU A 336 -0.40 -19.66 3.32
C GLU A 336 0.72 -19.51 2.26
N ALA A 337 0.43 -19.71 0.97
CA ALA A 337 1.40 -19.49 -0.07
C ALA A 337 1.77 -18.01 -0.16
N LEU A 338 3.06 -17.71 -0.39
CA LEU A 338 3.53 -16.35 -0.62
C LEU A 338 2.90 -15.75 -1.87
N ILE A 339 2.84 -16.53 -2.95
CA ILE A 339 2.13 -16.16 -4.17
C ILE A 339 1.02 -17.18 -4.41
N ARG A 340 -0.21 -16.72 -4.35
CA ARG A 340 -1.38 -17.52 -4.65
C ARG A 340 -1.89 -17.24 -6.06
N ILE A 341 -2.38 -18.29 -6.73
CA ILE A 341 -3.06 -18.17 -8.03
C ILE A 341 -4.56 -18.32 -7.80
N PRO A 342 -5.33 -17.24 -7.71
CA PRO A 342 -6.78 -17.32 -7.59
C PRO A 342 -7.39 -18.08 -8.77
N ARG A 343 -8.47 -18.81 -8.51
CA ARG A 343 -9.18 -19.50 -9.58
C ARG A 343 -9.86 -18.45 -10.49
N PRO A 344 -9.49 -18.38 -11.78
CA PRO A 344 -10.08 -17.36 -12.65
C PRO A 344 -11.57 -17.63 -12.90
N SER A 345 -12.33 -16.58 -13.15
CA SER A 345 -13.70 -16.67 -13.64
C SER A 345 -13.76 -17.23 -15.05
N SER A 346 -14.96 -17.40 -15.61
CA SER A 346 -15.15 -17.82 -17.02
C SER A 346 -14.45 -16.88 -18.02
N ASN A 347 -14.33 -15.59 -17.70
CA ASN A 347 -13.55 -14.64 -18.49
C ASN A 347 -12.11 -14.54 -17.97
N ARG A 348 -11.25 -15.46 -18.42
CA ARG A 348 -9.85 -15.55 -17.99
C ARG A 348 -9.05 -14.29 -18.33
N GLN A 349 -9.34 -13.62 -19.45
CA GLN A 349 -8.61 -12.41 -19.85
C GLN A 349 -8.76 -11.27 -18.83
N LEU A 350 -9.89 -11.19 -18.15
CA LEU A 350 -10.12 -10.19 -17.10
C LEU A 350 -9.69 -10.66 -15.71
N SER A 351 -9.72 -11.98 -15.44
CA SER A 351 -9.62 -12.51 -14.08
C SER A 351 -8.35 -13.29 -13.76
N ALA A 352 -7.53 -13.66 -14.78
CA ALA A 352 -6.27 -14.34 -14.53
C ALA A 352 -5.26 -13.37 -13.90
N ARG A 353 -4.82 -13.70 -12.69
CA ARG A 353 -3.95 -12.86 -11.86
C ARG A 353 -3.15 -13.71 -10.88
N ILE A 354 -2.08 -13.15 -10.37
CA ILE A 354 -1.36 -13.68 -9.23
C ILE A 354 -1.62 -12.80 -8.03
N GLU A 355 -1.56 -13.33 -6.82
CA GLU A 355 -1.78 -12.62 -5.56
C GLU A 355 -0.54 -12.76 -4.68
N LEU A 356 0.15 -11.65 -4.41
CA LEU A 356 1.25 -11.62 -3.44
C LEU A 356 0.69 -11.29 -2.06
N ARG A 357 1.03 -12.11 -1.04
CA ARG A 357 0.34 -12.11 0.25
C ARG A 357 1.17 -11.67 1.46
N CYS A 358 2.49 -11.46 1.32
CA CYS A 358 3.34 -11.07 2.46
C CYS A 358 3.26 -9.60 2.83
N SER A 359 2.77 -8.74 1.93
CA SER A 359 2.64 -7.31 2.18
C SER A 359 1.58 -7.00 3.24
N ASP A 360 1.77 -5.90 3.93
CA ASP A 360 0.80 -5.39 4.90
C ASP A 360 0.51 -3.90 4.72
N PRO A 361 -0.57 -3.36 5.32
CA PRO A 361 -1.01 -1.99 5.09
C PRO A 361 -0.04 -0.91 5.58
N SER A 362 0.97 -1.26 6.37
CA SER A 362 1.98 -0.29 6.84
C SER A 362 3.01 0.08 5.77
N CYS A 363 3.10 -0.71 4.70
CA CYS A 363 4.07 -0.44 3.63
C CYS A 363 3.77 0.88 2.89
N ASN A 364 4.83 1.42 2.28
CA ASN A 364 4.70 2.49 1.30
C ASN A 364 4.23 1.87 -0.04
N PRO A 365 3.01 2.15 -0.52
CA PRO A 365 2.45 1.47 -1.69
C PRO A 365 3.23 1.74 -2.97
N TYR A 366 3.85 2.91 -3.11
CA TYR A 366 4.68 3.21 -4.28
C TYR A 366 5.91 2.32 -4.34
N LEU A 367 6.64 2.21 -3.23
CA LEU A 367 7.82 1.35 -3.15
C LEU A 367 7.44 -0.13 -3.25
N ALA A 368 6.34 -0.54 -2.60
CA ALA A 368 5.84 -1.90 -2.64
C ALA A 368 5.54 -2.36 -4.08
N LEU A 369 4.76 -1.57 -4.84
CA LEU A 369 4.43 -1.90 -6.22
C LEU A 369 5.65 -1.81 -7.15
N ALA A 370 6.58 -0.89 -6.89
CA ALA A 370 7.82 -0.80 -7.67
C ALA A 370 8.69 -2.05 -7.53
N VAL A 371 8.93 -2.53 -6.30
CA VAL A 371 9.77 -3.72 -6.08
C VAL A 371 9.10 -5.00 -6.57
N MET A 372 7.77 -5.15 -6.40
CA MET A 372 7.00 -6.27 -6.95
C MET A 372 7.12 -6.35 -8.48
N LEU A 373 6.91 -5.22 -9.15
CA LEU A 373 7.00 -5.15 -10.60
C LEU A 373 8.41 -5.46 -11.09
N ARG A 374 9.42 -4.82 -10.52
CA ARG A 374 10.82 -5.01 -10.94
C ARG A 374 11.31 -6.44 -10.74
N ALA A 375 10.97 -7.06 -9.61
CA ALA A 375 11.26 -8.47 -9.35
C ALA A 375 10.60 -9.39 -10.39
N GLY A 376 9.33 -9.15 -10.70
CA GLY A 376 8.63 -9.92 -11.74
C GLY A 376 9.23 -9.73 -13.14
N LEU A 377 9.59 -8.49 -13.50
CA LEU A 377 10.22 -8.19 -14.79
C LEU A 377 11.63 -8.81 -14.91
N ASP A 378 12.42 -8.86 -13.83
CA ASP A 378 13.70 -9.59 -13.80
C ASP A 378 13.50 -11.07 -14.13
N GLY A 379 12.48 -11.68 -13.53
CA GLY A 379 12.13 -13.08 -13.84
C GLY A 379 11.80 -13.28 -15.32
N ILE A 380 11.08 -12.36 -15.95
CA ILE A 380 10.77 -12.39 -17.39
C ILE A 380 12.05 -12.21 -18.23
N GLN A 381 12.88 -11.22 -17.91
CA GLN A 381 14.12 -10.94 -18.65
C GLN A 381 15.09 -12.11 -18.61
N ARG A 382 15.26 -12.72 -17.43
CA ARG A 382 16.15 -13.86 -17.20
C ARG A 382 15.52 -15.20 -17.53
N LYS A 383 14.21 -15.25 -17.81
CA LYS A 383 13.43 -16.49 -18.01
C LYS A 383 13.64 -17.48 -16.87
N LEU A 384 13.50 -17.00 -15.64
CA LEU A 384 13.73 -17.82 -14.44
C LEU A 384 12.77 -19.00 -14.41
N PRO A 385 13.26 -20.22 -14.13
CA PRO A 385 12.39 -21.39 -14.06
C PRO A 385 11.47 -21.28 -12.83
N LEU A 386 10.17 -21.51 -13.03
CA LEU A 386 9.19 -21.55 -11.94
C LEU A 386 9.39 -22.86 -11.14
N PRO A 387 9.59 -22.80 -9.81
CA PRO A 387 9.65 -24.01 -9.00
C PRO A 387 8.29 -24.73 -8.94
N PRO A 388 8.23 -26.01 -8.54
CA PRO A 388 6.96 -26.70 -8.37
C PRO A 388 6.00 -25.99 -7.43
N ALA A 389 4.70 -26.02 -7.74
CA ALA A 389 3.67 -25.47 -6.87
C ALA A 389 3.56 -26.22 -5.54
N MET A 390 3.20 -25.50 -4.48
CA MET A 390 2.94 -26.07 -3.16
C MET A 390 1.47 -25.84 -2.79
N ASP A 391 0.60 -26.74 -3.22
CA ASP A 391 -0.85 -26.64 -3.04
C ASP A 391 -1.37 -27.21 -1.71
N GLU A 392 -0.55 -27.96 -0.98
CA GLU A 392 -0.91 -28.50 0.32
C GLU A 392 -0.72 -27.46 1.42
N SER A 393 -1.70 -27.37 2.33
CA SER A 393 -1.59 -26.50 3.50
C SER A 393 -0.53 -27.01 4.47
N LEU A 394 0.34 -26.13 4.92
CA LEU A 394 1.37 -26.43 5.93
C LEU A 394 0.78 -26.82 7.30
N PHE A 395 -0.48 -26.52 7.57
CA PHE A 395 -1.18 -26.91 8.79
C PHE A 395 -1.34 -28.42 8.95
N LEU A 396 -1.38 -29.17 7.84
CA LEU A 396 -1.65 -30.60 7.84
C LEU A 396 -0.39 -31.44 8.06
N HIS A 397 0.81 -30.82 8.21
CA HIS A 397 2.07 -31.51 8.32
C HIS A 397 2.75 -31.34 9.67
N ASP A 398 3.43 -32.39 10.13
CA ASP A 398 4.29 -32.36 11.31
C ASP A 398 5.43 -31.33 11.12
N GLU A 399 5.87 -30.71 12.22
CA GLU A 399 6.92 -29.67 12.26
C GLU A 399 8.23 -30.15 11.58
N ASN A 400 8.56 -31.45 11.67
CA ASN A 400 9.70 -32.08 11.00
C ASN A 400 9.54 -32.18 9.46
N GLU A 401 8.33 -32.36 8.96
CA GLU A 401 8.04 -32.38 7.52
C GLU A 401 8.09 -30.97 6.92
N ARG A 402 7.73 -29.93 7.69
CA ARG A 402 7.88 -28.53 7.30
C ARG A 402 9.33 -28.13 7.07
N LEU A 403 10.25 -28.60 7.92
CA LEU A 403 11.69 -28.33 7.83
C LEU A 403 12.37 -29.04 6.64
N HIS A 404 11.78 -30.08 6.10
CA HIS A 404 12.35 -30.86 4.99
C HIS A 404 11.83 -30.44 3.62
N ARG A 405 10.90 -29.49 3.54
CA ARG A 405 10.44 -28.93 2.27
C ARG A 405 11.44 -27.91 1.74
N SER A 406 11.75 -28.00 0.46
CA SER A 406 12.83 -27.29 -0.24
C SER A 406 12.63 -25.76 -0.39
N SER A 407 11.57 -25.17 0.18
CA SER A 407 11.31 -23.73 0.08
C SER A 407 11.97 -22.97 1.23
N PRO A 408 12.79 -21.96 0.97
CA PRO A 408 13.42 -21.17 2.01
C PRO A 408 12.37 -20.37 2.82
N PRO A 409 12.62 -20.11 4.12
CA PRO A 409 11.73 -19.27 4.92
C PRO A 409 11.80 -17.81 4.49
N LEU A 410 10.68 -17.09 4.64
CA LEU A 410 10.69 -15.64 4.68
C LEU A 410 11.48 -15.13 5.91
N PRO A 411 11.95 -13.88 5.92
CA PRO A 411 12.53 -13.31 7.13
C PRO A 411 11.58 -13.40 8.32
N ALA A 412 12.10 -13.80 9.47
CA ALA A 412 11.33 -13.89 10.71
C ALA A 412 11.35 -12.56 11.52
N THR A 413 12.24 -11.66 11.16
CA THR A 413 12.43 -10.36 11.83
C THR A 413 12.71 -9.26 10.82
N LEU A 414 12.46 -8.00 11.23
CA LEU A 414 12.85 -6.84 10.42
C LEU A 414 14.37 -6.85 10.15
N GLY A 415 15.20 -7.23 11.13
CA GLY A 415 16.66 -7.32 10.94
C GLY A 415 17.03 -8.27 9.80
N GLU A 416 16.49 -9.50 9.79
CA GLU A 416 16.75 -10.46 8.71
C GLU A 416 16.29 -9.95 7.32
N ALA A 417 15.21 -9.18 7.29
CA ALA A 417 14.72 -8.59 6.04
C ALA A 417 15.63 -7.47 5.54
N LEU A 418 16.16 -6.64 6.45
CA LEU A 418 17.13 -5.60 6.11
C LEU A 418 18.46 -6.20 5.63
N ASP A 419 18.92 -7.29 6.26
CA ASP A 419 20.10 -8.03 5.81
C ASP A 419 19.88 -8.56 4.38
N ALA A 420 18.73 -9.20 4.11
CA ALA A 420 18.39 -9.69 2.77
C ALA A 420 18.29 -8.55 1.74
N LEU A 421 17.72 -7.39 2.13
CA LEU A 421 17.65 -6.20 1.27
C LEU A 421 19.06 -5.69 0.91
N SER A 422 19.99 -5.71 1.86
CA SER A 422 21.35 -5.24 1.64
C SER A 422 22.13 -6.07 0.62
N GLU A 423 21.79 -7.35 0.49
CA GLU A 423 22.41 -8.32 -0.42
C GLU A 423 21.77 -8.34 -1.83
N ASP A 424 20.57 -7.77 -2.00
CA ASP A 424 19.81 -7.82 -3.26
C ASP A 424 20.04 -6.58 -4.11
N THR A 425 20.87 -6.73 -5.14
CA THR A 425 21.24 -5.64 -6.05
C THR A 425 20.04 -5.08 -6.82
N LEU A 426 19.12 -5.94 -7.28
CA LEU A 426 17.96 -5.51 -8.06
C LEU A 426 17.02 -4.63 -7.23
N ILE A 427 16.73 -5.03 -6.00
CA ILE A 427 15.82 -4.27 -5.15
C ILE A 427 16.47 -2.93 -4.75
N ARG A 428 17.78 -2.93 -4.44
CA ARG A 428 18.52 -1.67 -4.19
C ARG A 428 18.49 -0.73 -5.40
N GLU A 429 18.79 -1.23 -6.60
CA GLU A 429 18.73 -0.45 -7.85
C GLU A 429 17.31 0.08 -8.13
N THR A 430 16.28 -0.69 -7.79
CA THR A 430 14.87 -0.28 -7.94
C THR A 430 14.55 0.91 -7.05
N LEU A 431 15.00 0.88 -5.81
CA LEU A 431 14.80 1.98 -4.85
C LEU A 431 15.63 3.22 -5.24
N GLY A 432 16.84 3.01 -5.75
CA GLY A 432 17.85 4.06 -5.91
C GLY A 432 18.52 4.41 -4.59
N ASP A 433 19.70 5.04 -4.68
CA ASP A 433 20.55 5.26 -3.50
C ASP A 433 19.86 6.11 -2.43
N SER A 434 19.18 7.20 -2.82
CA SER A 434 18.52 8.11 -1.88
C SER A 434 17.46 7.43 -1.02
N ILE A 435 16.55 6.67 -1.64
CA ILE A 435 15.49 5.94 -0.91
C ILE A 435 16.10 4.79 -0.12
N TYR A 436 17.03 4.02 -0.73
CA TYR A 436 17.65 2.88 -0.07
C TYR A 436 18.36 3.31 1.23
N GLU A 437 19.22 4.32 1.16
CA GLU A 437 19.97 4.81 2.34
C GLU A 437 19.04 5.34 3.43
N GLY A 438 18.08 6.19 3.06
CA GLY A 438 17.11 6.73 4.02
C GLY A 438 16.24 5.65 4.66
N PHE A 439 15.80 4.64 3.87
CA PHE A 439 15.01 3.52 4.38
C PHE A 439 15.82 2.63 5.32
N ILE A 440 17.05 2.26 4.94
CA ILE A 440 17.94 1.43 5.77
C ILE A 440 18.28 2.15 7.07
N GLU A 441 18.60 3.46 7.02
CA GLU A 441 18.88 4.23 8.23
C GLU A 441 17.68 4.20 9.19
N ALA A 442 16.49 4.60 8.71
CA ALA A 442 15.27 4.66 9.52
C ALA A 442 14.92 3.30 10.14
N LYS A 443 14.95 2.22 9.32
CA LYS A 443 14.53 0.88 9.76
C LYS A 443 15.57 0.18 10.63
N SER A 444 16.85 0.47 10.46
CA SER A 444 17.91 -0.02 11.35
C SER A 444 17.82 0.61 12.73
N ILE A 445 17.46 1.91 12.83
CA ILE A 445 17.18 2.58 14.09
C ILE A 445 15.98 1.94 14.79
N GLU A 446 14.85 1.76 14.07
CA GLU A 446 13.64 1.10 14.61
C GLU A 446 13.96 -0.31 15.15
N TRP A 447 14.71 -1.10 14.37
CA TRP A 447 15.09 -2.46 14.76
C TRP A 447 16.00 -2.48 15.99
N LYS A 448 16.96 -1.56 16.07
CA LYS A 448 17.86 -1.41 17.22
C LYS A 448 17.07 -1.03 18.47
N GLU A 449 16.23 0.00 18.41
CA GLU A 449 15.41 0.45 19.53
C GLU A 449 14.49 -0.66 20.04
N TYR A 450 13.85 -1.41 19.14
CA TYR A 450 13.00 -2.54 19.51
C TYR A 450 13.78 -3.64 20.24
N ARG A 451 14.99 -3.99 19.79
CA ARG A 451 15.83 -5.01 20.42
C ARG A 451 16.31 -4.65 21.82
N GLU A 452 16.36 -3.38 22.13
CA GLU A 452 16.76 -2.87 23.45
C GLU A 452 15.60 -2.85 24.46
N GLN A 453 14.35 -3.05 23.99
CA GLN A 453 13.19 -3.09 24.88
C GLN A 453 13.11 -4.38 25.67
N VAL A 454 12.75 -4.26 26.96
CA VAL A 454 12.37 -5.39 27.80
C VAL A 454 10.84 -5.47 27.83
N HIS A 455 10.30 -6.49 27.18
CA HIS A 455 8.85 -6.62 27.04
C HIS A 455 8.19 -7.20 28.30
N ALA A 456 6.94 -6.83 28.57
CA ALA A 456 6.17 -7.34 29.71
C ALA A 456 6.14 -8.88 29.75
N TRP A 457 6.03 -9.53 28.59
CA TRP A 457 6.06 -10.99 28.45
C TRP A 457 7.37 -11.61 29.02
N GLU A 458 8.52 -10.97 28.83
CA GLU A 458 9.82 -11.43 29.35
C GLU A 458 9.84 -11.34 30.88
N LEU A 459 9.34 -10.22 31.43
CA LEU A 459 9.26 -10.01 32.86
C LEU A 459 8.29 -11.01 33.52
N GLU A 460 7.10 -11.20 32.94
CA GLU A 460 6.10 -12.17 33.42
C GLU A 460 6.64 -13.60 33.38
N ARG A 461 7.39 -13.95 32.32
CA ARG A 461 7.88 -15.31 32.07
C ARG A 461 9.12 -15.65 32.89
N TYR A 462 10.07 -14.73 32.97
CA TYR A 462 11.41 -15.01 33.48
C TYR A 462 11.66 -14.48 34.88
N LEU A 463 11.12 -13.32 35.27
CA LEU A 463 11.39 -12.73 36.58
C LEU A 463 10.97 -13.61 37.77
N PRO A 464 9.92 -14.44 37.71
CA PRO A 464 9.59 -15.36 38.80
C PRO A 464 10.54 -16.57 38.92
N VAL A 465 11.41 -16.80 37.91
CA VAL A 465 12.25 -18.00 37.82
C VAL A 465 13.72 -17.68 38.02
N PHE A 466 14.16 -16.53 37.51
CA PHE A 466 15.55 -16.04 37.55
C PHE A 466 15.70 -14.77 38.38
#